data_a641af2ee92015a650f5a5c457f51a12
#
_entry.id   a641af2ee92015a650f5a5c457f51a12
#
_cell.length_a   1.000
_cell.length_b   1.000
_cell.length_c   1.000
_cell.angle_alpha   90.00
_cell.angle_beta   90.00
_cell.angle_gamma   90.00
#
_symmetry.space_group_name_H-M   'P 1'
#
loop_
_entity.id
_entity.type
_entity.pdbx_description
1 polymer ?
#
loop_
_entity_poly.entity_id
_entity_poly.type
_entity_poly.pdbx_seq_one_letter_code
_entity_poly.pdbx_strand_id
1 'polypeptide(L)'
;MKITLLPGDGIGVEIVDAAVEVLDAAAKKYNFTVEYDKKLIGGAAIDAFGTPLPEETLASAKASDAVLLGAVGGPKWDNVDPSIRPEKGLLNIRKGLGLYCNLRPMKVSKYTAHLSPLKTERAEGADLLIVRELTGGIYFGTHNEAHLNADGVEEASDIEMYTRPEVERIASFAFEAARKRGGKVTSVDKANVLGSSRMWRKIVTEMRDKEYPDVELNHFYVDNCAMQLVLNPKQFDVVLTNNIFGDILSDEASTIAGSIGLLPSASLGDGAGMYEPIHGSAPDIAGQGIANPLATILSVAMMLRYSLNQDAAADAVERAVDEVLEAGYRTPDLWAEGLKKVSTAEMGKLVAEAVK
;
A
#
# COMPACT_ATOMS: atom_id res chain seq x y z
N MET A 1 5.23 14.94 17.12
CA MET A 1 5.47 13.85 16.15
C MET A 1 5.96 14.49 14.87
N LYS A 2 7.07 14.03 14.33
CA LYS A 2 7.64 14.57 13.09
C LYS A 2 7.27 13.69 11.91
N ILE A 3 6.71 14.27 10.85
CA ILE A 3 6.29 13.55 9.64
C ILE A 3 6.98 14.16 8.42
N THR A 4 7.67 13.33 7.65
CA THR A 4 8.16 13.75 6.33
C THR A 4 7.03 13.62 5.32
N LEU A 5 6.67 14.73 4.67
CA LEU A 5 5.68 14.75 3.59
C LEU A 5 6.39 14.68 2.23
N LEU A 6 6.01 13.71 1.43
CA LEU A 6 6.54 13.46 0.09
C LEU A 6 5.36 13.47 -0.92
N PRO A 7 4.84 14.64 -1.33
CA PRO A 7 3.72 14.68 -2.28
C PRO A 7 4.03 13.97 -3.59
N GLY A 8 5.28 14.06 -4.07
CA GLY A 8 5.72 13.43 -5.31
C GLY A 8 5.14 14.11 -6.55
N ASP A 9 4.52 13.32 -7.43
CA ASP A 9 4.13 13.70 -8.78
C ASP A 9 2.60 13.65 -8.98
N GLY A 10 2.13 14.29 -10.05
CA GLY A 10 0.73 14.21 -10.49
C GLY A 10 -0.28 14.62 -9.43
N ILE A 11 -1.27 13.76 -9.19
CA ILE A 11 -2.31 13.98 -8.17
C ILE A 11 -1.78 13.93 -6.74
N GLY A 12 -0.53 13.45 -6.53
CA GLY A 12 0.06 13.29 -5.21
C GLY A 12 0.03 14.57 -4.37
N VAL A 13 0.19 15.74 -5.00
CA VAL A 13 0.15 17.03 -4.30
C VAL A 13 -1.23 17.29 -3.67
N GLU A 14 -2.30 17.19 -4.47
CA GLU A 14 -3.66 17.51 -4.02
C GLU A 14 -4.22 16.47 -3.03
N ILE A 15 -3.88 15.18 -3.16
CA ILE A 15 -4.35 14.15 -2.22
C ILE A 15 -3.60 14.19 -0.88
N VAL A 16 -2.31 14.57 -0.87
CA VAL A 16 -1.56 14.75 0.38
C VAL A 16 -2.05 15.99 1.12
N ASP A 17 -2.31 17.10 0.43
CA ASP A 17 -2.84 18.31 1.06
C ASP A 17 -4.21 18.02 1.73
N ALA A 18 -5.11 17.28 1.06
CA ALA A 18 -6.39 16.85 1.65
C ALA A 18 -6.20 15.90 2.87
N ALA A 19 -5.22 15.00 2.83
CA ALA A 19 -4.94 14.08 3.92
C ALA A 19 -4.32 14.79 5.13
N VAL A 20 -3.49 15.82 4.91
CA VAL A 20 -2.91 16.65 5.97
C VAL A 20 -4.02 17.42 6.72
N GLU A 21 -5.03 17.95 6.01
CA GLU A 21 -6.18 18.61 6.64
C GLU A 21 -6.91 17.68 7.62
N VAL A 22 -7.09 16.41 7.24
CA VAL A 22 -7.69 15.38 8.12
C VAL A 22 -6.79 15.04 9.30
N LEU A 23 -5.48 14.92 9.08
CA LEU A 23 -4.51 14.65 10.14
C LEU A 23 -4.47 15.79 11.16
N ASP A 24 -4.52 17.05 10.72
CA ASP A 24 -4.56 18.24 11.58
C ASP A 24 -5.85 18.26 12.42
N ALA A 25 -6.99 17.89 11.84
CA ALA A 25 -8.25 17.77 12.56
C ALA A 25 -8.18 16.69 13.64
N ALA A 26 -7.60 15.53 13.33
CA ALA A 26 -7.37 14.44 14.26
C ALA A 26 -6.39 14.86 15.38
N ALA A 27 -5.28 15.51 15.03
CA ALA A 27 -4.29 16.01 15.99
C ALA A 27 -4.91 16.97 16.99
N LYS A 28 -5.72 17.92 16.51
CA LYS A 28 -6.45 18.87 17.36
C LYS A 28 -7.45 18.17 18.27
N LYS A 29 -8.21 17.22 17.73
CA LYS A 29 -9.27 16.52 18.48
C LYS A 29 -8.71 15.61 19.57
N TYR A 30 -7.62 14.90 19.28
CA TYR A 30 -6.99 13.92 20.17
C TYR A 30 -5.77 14.48 20.91
N ASN A 31 -5.55 15.81 20.84
CA ASN A 31 -4.59 16.57 21.63
C ASN A 31 -3.14 16.08 21.48
N PHE A 32 -2.70 15.87 20.24
CA PHE A 32 -1.29 15.66 19.90
C PHE A 32 -0.80 16.69 18.88
N THR A 33 0.51 16.85 18.74
CA THR A 33 1.11 17.82 17.83
C THR A 33 1.89 17.11 16.73
N VAL A 34 1.79 17.65 15.52
CA VAL A 34 2.50 17.17 14.34
C VAL A 34 3.37 18.31 13.77
N GLU A 35 4.60 17.97 13.42
CA GLU A 35 5.53 18.83 12.69
C GLU A 35 5.79 18.21 11.33
N TYR A 36 5.66 19.00 10.27
CA TYR A 36 5.83 18.53 8.90
C TYR A 36 7.14 19.00 8.29
N ASP A 37 7.87 18.08 7.64
CA ASP A 37 9.03 18.37 6.81
C ASP A 37 8.74 17.95 5.36
N LYS A 38 8.37 18.91 4.50
CA LYS A 38 8.01 18.66 3.09
C LYS A 38 9.26 18.56 2.23
N LYS A 39 9.43 17.45 1.52
CA LYS A 39 10.56 17.14 0.64
C LYS A 39 10.11 16.68 -0.73
N LEU A 40 11.03 16.73 -1.72
CA LEU A 40 10.78 16.25 -3.07
C LEU A 40 11.25 14.80 -3.23
N ILE A 41 10.48 14.03 -4.02
CA ILE A 41 10.79 12.67 -4.46
C ILE A 41 10.23 12.46 -5.87
N GLY A 42 10.69 11.43 -6.58
CA GLY A 42 10.15 11.07 -7.88
C GLY A 42 10.55 12.02 -8.99
N GLY A 43 9.65 12.25 -9.91
CA GLY A 43 9.87 13.14 -11.05
C GLY A 43 10.08 14.59 -10.66
N ALA A 44 9.38 15.09 -9.65
CA ALA A 44 9.58 16.43 -9.10
C ALA A 44 11.02 16.63 -8.57
N ALA A 45 11.60 15.61 -7.96
CA ALA A 45 12.99 15.65 -7.51
C ALA A 45 13.98 15.55 -8.68
N ILE A 46 13.68 14.77 -9.71
CA ILE A 46 14.50 14.70 -10.95
C ILE A 46 14.57 16.09 -11.59
N ASP A 47 13.43 16.76 -11.72
CA ASP A 47 13.38 18.10 -12.32
C ASP A 47 14.18 19.15 -11.53
N ALA A 48 14.19 19.05 -10.21
CA ALA A 48 14.86 20.01 -9.35
C ALA A 48 16.34 19.71 -9.12
N PHE A 49 16.72 18.42 -9.03
CA PHE A 49 18.02 17.98 -8.53
C PHE A 49 18.73 16.95 -9.43
N GLY A 50 18.08 16.46 -10.50
CA GLY A 50 18.62 15.41 -11.38
C GLY A 50 18.64 14.01 -10.78
N THR A 51 17.99 13.81 -9.62
CA THR A 51 17.89 12.52 -8.94
C THR A 51 16.49 12.29 -8.39
N PRO A 52 15.94 11.05 -8.46
CA PRO A 52 14.59 10.78 -7.97
C PRO A 52 14.48 10.73 -6.43
N LEU A 53 15.61 10.62 -5.72
CA LEU A 53 15.66 10.63 -4.26
C LEU A 53 16.90 11.43 -3.81
N PRO A 54 16.77 12.72 -3.48
CA PRO A 54 17.85 13.51 -2.88
C PRO A 54 18.28 12.96 -1.52
N GLU A 55 19.56 13.07 -1.19
CA GLU A 55 20.10 12.63 0.09
C GLU A 55 19.39 13.30 1.29
N GLU A 56 19.07 14.59 1.17
CA GLU A 56 18.32 15.32 2.20
C GLU A 56 16.91 14.78 2.42
N THR A 57 16.24 14.29 1.37
CA THR A 57 14.92 13.66 1.47
C THR A 57 15.01 12.36 2.27
N LEU A 58 15.98 11.50 1.95
CA LEU A 58 16.21 10.27 2.70
C LEU A 58 16.61 10.54 4.16
N ALA A 59 17.46 11.55 4.38
CA ALA A 59 17.87 11.95 5.74
C ALA A 59 16.68 12.44 6.57
N SER A 60 15.80 13.27 5.98
CA SER A 60 14.57 13.72 6.62
C SER A 60 13.66 12.53 6.97
N ALA A 61 13.43 11.64 6.01
CA ALA A 61 12.59 10.45 6.20
C ALA A 61 13.11 9.56 7.34
N LYS A 62 14.42 9.34 7.43
CA LYS A 62 15.06 8.58 8.52
C LYS A 62 14.95 9.24 9.90
N ALA A 63 14.88 10.58 9.94
CA ALA A 63 14.79 11.35 11.18
C ALA A 63 13.34 11.61 11.62
N SER A 64 12.35 11.10 10.91
CA SER A 64 10.92 11.27 11.19
C SER A 64 10.33 10.07 11.90
N ASP A 65 9.18 10.28 12.58
CA ASP A 65 8.39 9.20 13.18
C ASP A 65 7.62 8.41 12.08
N ALA A 66 7.29 9.09 10.97
CA ALA A 66 6.61 8.49 9.83
C ALA A 66 6.83 9.30 8.54
N VAL A 67 6.55 8.68 7.40
CA VAL A 67 6.59 9.29 6.07
C VAL A 67 5.22 9.15 5.42
N LEU A 68 4.64 10.23 4.93
CA LEU A 68 3.44 10.23 4.09
C LEU A 68 3.83 10.55 2.65
N LEU A 69 3.61 9.59 1.76
CA LEU A 69 3.89 9.70 0.34
C LEU A 69 2.58 9.84 -0.45
N GLY A 70 2.54 10.73 -1.43
CA GLY A 70 1.44 10.84 -2.38
C GLY A 70 1.56 9.83 -3.51
N ALA A 71 2.25 10.19 -4.58
CA ALA A 71 2.46 9.31 -5.72
C ALA A 71 3.75 9.67 -6.46
N VAL A 72 4.32 8.75 -7.23
CA VAL A 72 5.51 9.02 -8.06
C VAL A 72 5.31 8.51 -9.48
N GLY A 73 6.04 9.14 -10.42
CA GLY A 73 6.06 8.72 -11.82
C GLY A 73 5.16 9.56 -12.73
N GLY A 74 5.32 9.28 -14.02
CA GLY A 74 4.55 9.92 -15.09
C GLY A 74 5.28 9.89 -16.43
N PRO A 75 4.56 10.04 -17.55
CA PRO A 75 5.10 9.85 -18.90
C PRO A 75 6.22 10.82 -19.26
N LYS A 76 6.33 11.95 -18.54
CA LYS A 76 7.43 12.92 -18.72
C LYS A 76 8.80 12.29 -18.52
N TRP A 77 8.91 11.28 -17.66
CA TRP A 77 10.19 10.65 -17.28
C TRP A 77 10.36 9.24 -17.84
N ASP A 78 9.51 8.77 -18.77
CA ASP A 78 9.62 7.44 -19.38
C ASP A 78 10.94 7.22 -20.12
N ASN A 79 11.49 8.30 -20.72
CA ASN A 79 12.69 8.27 -21.54
C ASN A 79 13.98 8.66 -20.80
N VAL A 80 13.94 8.85 -19.48
CA VAL A 80 15.16 9.08 -18.70
C VAL A 80 15.93 7.77 -18.50
N ASP A 81 17.22 7.89 -18.15
CA ASP A 81 18.04 6.71 -17.80
C ASP A 81 17.33 5.87 -16.73
N PRO A 82 17.25 4.54 -16.89
CA PRO A 82 16.56 3.66 -15.92
C PRO A 82 17.05 3.82 -14.46
N SER A 83 18.31 4.22 -14.27
CA SER A 83 18.89 4.42 -12.93
C SER A 83 18.33 5.63 -12.17
N ILE A 84 17.70 6.58 -12.89
CA ILE A 84 17.13 7.80 -12.33
C ILE A 84 15.62 7.93 -12.57
N ARG A 85 14.92 6.86 -12.96
CA ARG A 85 13.46 6.89 -13.08
C ARG A 85 12.78 7.18 -11.72
N PRO A 86 11.62 7.83 -11.71
CA PRO A 86 10.88 8.11 -10.46
C PRO A 86 10.69 6.89 -9.56
N GLU A 87 10.37 5.73 -10.14
CA GLU A 87 10.15 4.45 -9.44
C GLU A 87 11.42 4.00 -8.69
N LYS A 88 12.60 4.34 -9.22
CA LYS A 88 13.88 4.05 -8.54
C LYS A 88 14.00 4.82 -7.23
N GLY A 89 13.46 6.04 -7.18
CA GLY A 89 13.34 6.82 -5.94
C GLY A 89 12.50 6.11 -4.89
N LEU A 90 11.36 5.55 -5.28
CA LEU A 90 10.48 4.78 -4.41
C LEU A 90 11.16 3.50 -3.89
N LEU A 91 11.83 2.74 -4.74
CA LEU A 91 12.56 1.54 -4.32
C LEU A 91 13.72 1.90 -3.37
N ASN A 92 14.43 2.98 -3.66
CA ASN A 92 15.56 3.41 -2.85
C ASN A 92 15.15 3.93 -1.47
N ILE A 93 14.04 4.66 -1.32
CA ILE A 93 13.57 5.13 -0.01
C ILE A 93 13.07 3.93 0.82
N ARG A 94 12.34 2.98 0.23
CA ARG A 94 11.92 1.74 0.92
C ARG A 94 13.12 0.97 1.45
N LYS A 95 14.14 0.79 0.62
CA LYS A 95 15.40 0.16 1.01
C LYS A 95 16.13 0.96 2.10
N GLY A 96 16.21 2.28 1.92
CA GLY A 96 16.89 3.18 2.85
C GLY A 96 16.28 3.26 4.23
N LEU A 97 14.97 3.04 4.35
CA LEU A 97 14.21 2.96 5.61
C LEU A 97 14.09 1.52 6.15
N GLY A 98 14.60 0.50 5.43
CA GLY A 98 14.50 -0.90 5.85
C GLY A 98 13.07 -1.44 5.88
N LEU A 99 12.22 -1.00 4.96
CA LEU A 99 10.80 -1.37 4.91
C LEU A 99 10.61 -2.71 4.21
N TYR A 100 10.37 -3.76 4.97
CA TYR A 100 10.23 -5.12 4.45
C TYR A 100 8.79 -5.67 4.43
N CYS A 101 7.87 -5.01 5.14
CA CYS A 101 6.49 -5.45 5.27
C CYS A 101 5.55 -4.41 4.64
N ASN A 102 4.88 -4.76 3.56
CA ASN A 102 3.86 -3.91 2.96
C ASN A 102 2.47 -4.46 3.27
N LEU A 103 1.67 -3.64 3.92
CA LEU A 103 0.29 -3.90 4.30
C LEU A 103 -0.65 -3.26 3.30
N ARG A 104 -1.51 -4.03 2.67
CA ARG A 104 -2.53 -3.59 1.72
C ARG A 104 -3.90 -4.14 2.16
N PRO A 105 -4.64 -3.40 3.01
CA PRO A 105 -5.99 -3.80 3.39
C PRO A 105 -6.95 -3.58 2.22
N MET A 106 -7.86 -4.53 2.00
CA MET A 106 -8.98 -4.42 1.08
C MET A 106 -10.28 -4.66 1.86
N LYS A 107 -11.10 -3.63 1.92
CA LYS A 107 -12.41 -3.68 2.58
C LYS A 107 -13.48 -3.16 1.62
N VAL A 108 -14.55 -3.93 1.45
CA VAL A 108 -15.71 -3.55 0.64
C VAL A 108 -16.85 -3.17 1.58
N SER A 109 -17.10 -1.87 1.69
CA SER A 109 -18.21 -1.36 2.50
C SER A 109 -19.54 -1.44 1.75
N LYS A 110 -20.65 -1.44 2.47
CA LYS A 110 -22.00 -1.34 1.88
C LYS A 110 -22.20 -0.09 1.00
N TYR A 111 -21.41 0.97 1.25
CA TYR A 111 -21.51 2.24 0.52
C TYR A 111 -20.81 2.21 -0.84
N THR A 112 -19.92 1.25 -1.07
CA THR A 112 -19.11 1.11 -2.29
C THR A 112 -19.26 -0.24 -2.98
N ALA A 113 -19.96 -1.20 -2.37
CA ALA A 113 -20.13 -2.55 -2.88
C ALA A 113 -20.76 -2.60 -4.30
N HIS A 114 -21.60 -1.62 -4.64
CA HIS A 114 -22.21 -1.49 -5.97
C HIS A 114 -21.22 -1.11 -7.07
N LEU A 115 -20.03 -0.61 -6.71
CA LEU A 115 -18.94 -0.28 -7.63
C LEU A 115 -18.06 -1.49 -7.96
N SER A 116 -18.16 -2.55 -7.16
CA SER A 116 -17.41 -3.77 -7.40
C SER A 116 -17.82 -4.41 -8.74
N PRO A 117 -16.86 -4.94 -9.52
CA PRO A 117 -17.17 -5.75 -10.69
C PRO A 117 -17.82 -7.09 -10.33
N LEU A 118 -17.74 -7.50 -9.06
CA LEU A 118 -18.40 -8.68 -8.55
C LEU A 118 -19.86 -8.37 -8.20
N LYS A 119 -20.69 -9.42 -8.15
CA LYS A 119 -22.03 -9.30 -7.60
C LYS A 119 -21.95 -8.79 -6.16
N THR A 120 -22.86 -7.87 -5.79
CA THR A 120 -22.86 -7.22 -4.46
C THR A 120 -22.81 -8.23 -3.32
N GLU A 121 -23.59 -9.31 -3.39
CA GLU A 121 -23.62 -10.35 -2.34
C GLU A 121 -22.28 -11.09 -2.16
N ARG A 122 -21.39 -11.05 -3.16
CA ARG A 122 -20.03 -11.60 -3.06
C ARG A 122 -19.03 -10.59 -2.51
N ALA A 123 -19.13 -9.33 -2.94
CA ALA A 123 -18.19 -8.28 -2.63
C ALA A 123 -18.44 -7.67 -1.25
N GLU A 124 -19.67 -7.29 -0.93
CA GLU A 124 -20.03 -6.59 0.30
C GLU A 124 -19.62 -7.37 1.55
N GLY A 125 -18.89 -6.71 2.44
CA GLY A 125 -18.36 -7.30 3.68
C GLY A 125 -17.10 -8.14 3.49
N ALA A 126 -16.49 -8.14 2.29
CA ALA A 126 -15.13 -8.64 2.15
C ALA A 126 -14.17 -7.70 2.88
N ASP A 127 -13.32 -8.28 3.74
CA ASP A 127 -12.32 -7.56 4.56
C ASP A 127 -11.10 -8.46 4.70
N LEU A 128 -10.06 -8.18 3.93
CA LEU A 128 -8.81 -8.94 3.97
C LEU A 128 -7.60 -8.00 4.02
N LEU A 129 -6.52 -8.50 4.58
CA LEU A 129 -5.24 -7.82 4.65
C LEU A 129 -4.19 -8.62 3.86
N ILE A 130 -3.61 -8.03 2.81
CA ILE A 130 -2.45 -8.62 2.15
C ILE A 130 -1.20 -8.12 2.84
N VAL A 131 -0.39 -9.06 3.33
CA VAL A 131 0.93 -8.86 3.93
C VAL A 131 1.96 -9.32 2.90
N ARG A 132 2.51 -8.34 2.17
CA ARG A 132 3.47 -8.52 1.09
C ARG A 132 4.88 -8.31 1.61
N GLU A 133 5.78 -9.27 1.41
CA GLU A 133 7.22 -9.02 1.57
C GLU A 133 7.66 -7.99 0.52
N LEU A 134 8.46 -6.99 0.92
CA LEU A 134 8.67 -5.79 0.10
C LEU A 134 10.11 -5.60 -0.40
N THR A 135 11.11 -6.21 0.22
CA THR A 135 12.54 -5.92 -0.03
C THR A 135 13.37 -7.12 -0.43
N GLY A 136 12.72 -8.25 -0.71
CA GLY A 136 13.34 -9.47 -1.25
C GLY A 136 12.76 -9.90 -2.58
N GLY A 137 13.08 -11.13 -2.95
CA GLY A 137 12.56 -11.78 -4.15
C GLY A 137 13.10 -11.23 -5.45
N ILE A 138 12.29 -11.37 -6.51
CA ILE A 138 12.71 -11.05 -7.88
C ILE A 138 12.99 -9.56 -8.10
N TYR A 139 12.31 -8.65 -7.37
CA TYR A 139 12.51 -7.19 -7.52
C TYR A 139 13.86 -6.70 -6.99
N PHE A 140 14.51 -7.47 -6.12
CA PHE A 140 15.80 -7.15 -5.49
C PHE A 140 16.87 -8.21 -5.76
N GLY A 141 16.54 -9.20 -6.60
CA GLY A 141 17.45 -10.24 -7.04
C GLY A 141 18.46 -9.77 -8.08
N THR A 142 19.12 -10.72 -8.71
CA THR A 142 20.02 -10.42 -9.84
C THR A 142 19.19 -10.28 -11.12
N HIS A 143 19.41 -9.19 -11.84
CA HIS A 143 18.81 -8.93 -13.14
C HIS A 143 19.90 -8.98 -14.20
N ASN A 144 19.71 -9.78 -15.22
CA ASN A 144 20.55 -9.80 -16.40
C ASN A 144 19.71 -9.28 -17.57
N GLU A 145 20.00 -8.07 -18.00
CA GLU A 145 19.36 -7.44 -19.14
C GLU A 145 19.59 -8.25 -20.43
N ALA A 146 18.77 -8.01 -21.42
CA ALA A 146 18.87 -8.70 -22.71
C ALA A 146 20.28 -8.58 -23.32
N HIS A 147 20.91 -9.71 -23.60
CA HIS A 147 22.24 -9.83 -24.18
C HIS A 147 22.33 -11.08 -25.06
N LEU A 148 23.34 -11.12 -25.92
CA LEU A 148 23.62 -12.32 -26.71
C LEU A 148 24.48 -13.29 -25.89
N ASN A 149 24.03 -14.54 -25.75
CA ASN A 149 24.81 -15.59 -25.14
C ASN A 149 25.93 -16.12 -26.08
N ALA A 150 26.67 -17.12 -25.61
CA ALA A 150 27.79 -17.69 -26.35
C ALA A 150 27.40 -18.27 -27.72
N ASP A 151 26.15 -18.67 -27.90
CA ASP A 151 25.60 -19.22 -29.15
C ASP A 151 25.00 -18.14 -30.07
N GLY A 152 25.08 -16.84 -29.68
CA GLY A 152 24.50 -15.72 -30.41
C GLY A 152 22.96 -15.60 -30.27
N VAL A 153 22.37 -16.26 -29.29
CA VAL A 153 20.95 -16.17 -28.97
C VAL A 153 20.73 -15.08 -27.93
N GLU A 154 19.73 -14.20 -28.15
CA GLU A 154 19.34 -13.19 -27.17
C GLU A 154 18.66 -13.84 -25.97
N GLU A 155 19.15 -13.51 -24.77
CA GLU A 155 18.58 -13.98 -23.51
C GLU A 155 18.57 -12.90 -22.44
N ALA A 156 17.65 -13.00 -21.48
CA ALA A 156 17.56 -12.18 -20.26
C ALA A 156 17.12 -13.06 -19.10
N SER A 157 17.48 -12.70 -17.88
CA SER A 157 17.06 -13.48 -16.71
C SER A 157 16.93 -12.62 -15.45
N ASP A 158 15.95 -13.01 -14.60
CA ASP A 158 15.75 -12.46 -13.27
C ASP A 158 15.76 -13.59 -12.24
N ILE A 159 16.43 -13.38 -11.12
CA ILE A 159 16.58 -14.40 -10.07
C ILE A 159 15.71 -14.05 -8.86
N GLU A 160 14.75 -14.89 -8.54
CA GLU A 160 14.02 -14.82 -7.28
C GLU A 160 14.81 -15.52 -6.16
N MET A 161 15.21 -14.75 -5.15
CA MET A 161 15.93 -15.26 -4.00
C MET A 161 15.29 -14.78 -2.70
N TYR A 162 15.13 -15.71 -1.75
CA TYR A 162 14.72 -15.45 -0.37
C TYR A 162 15.63 -16.18 0.60
N THR A 163 15.87 -15.57 1.74
CA THR A 163 16.54 -16.17 2.88
C THR A 163 15.54 -16.51 3.99
N ARG A 164 15.91 -17.41 4.89
CA ARG A 164 15.06 -17.77 6.05
C ARG A 164 14.67 -16.54 6.90
N PRO A 165 15.59 -15.63 7.29
CA PRO A 165 15.23 -14.46 8.09
C PRO A 165 14.21 -13.53 7.42
N GLU A 166 14.28 -13.39 6.10
CA GLU A 166 13.31 -12.58 5.34
C GLU A 166 11.91 -13.19 5.42
N VAL A 167 11.79 -14.51 5.30
CA VAL A 167 10.51 -15.19 5.43
C VAL A 167 9.99 -15.15 6.87
N GLU A 168 10.86 -15.37 7.85
CA GLU A 168 10.48 -15.37 9.27
C GLU A 168 9.95 -14.01 9.72
N ARG A 169 10.63 -12.89 9.38
CA ARG A 169 10.19 -11.56 9.79
C ARG A 169 8.82 -11.18 9.22
N ILE A 170 8.55 -11.50 7.95
CA ILE A 170 7.27 -11.17 7.34
C ILE A 170 6.15 -12.11 7.81
N ALA A 171 6.45 -13.40 8.02
CA ALA A 171 5.49 -14.36 8.54
C ALA A 171 5.07 -14.04 9.98
N SER A 172 6.03 -13.64 10.84
CA SER A 172 5.73 -13.16 12.19
C SER A 172 4.72 -12.00 12.16
N PHE A 173 4.95 -11.02 11.28
CA PHE A 173 4.02 -9.90 11.13
C PHE A 173 2.62 -10.36 10.71
N ALA A 174 2.51 -11.29 9.75
CA ALA A 174 1.23 -11.81 9.28
C ALA A 174 0.47 -12.57 10.38
N PHE A 175 1.17 -13.38 11.17
CA PHE A 175 0.56 -14.11 12.29
C PHE A 175 0.09 -13.18 13.40
N GLU A 176 0.90 -12.16 13.77
CA GLU A 176 0.47 -11.14 14.76
C GLU A 176 -0.71 -10.30 14.24
N ALA A 177 -0.74 -9.98 12.95
CA ALA A 177 -1.89 -9.31 12.35
C ALA A 177 -3.15 -10.20 12.42
N ALA A 178 -3.03 -11.49 12.13
CA ALA A 178 -4.15 -12.43 12.20
C ALA A 178 -4.73 -12.56 13.61
N ARG A 179 -3.88 -12.59 14.66
CA ARG A 179 -4.34 -12.59 16.07
C ARG A 179 -5.20 -11.40 16.43
N LYS A 180 -4.97 -10.25 15.77
CA LYS A 180 -5.75 -9.01 15.98
C LYS A 180 -6.99 -8.93 15.08
N ARG A 181 -7.19 -9.90 14.19
CA ARG A 181 -8.27 -9.98 13.20
C ARG A 181 -9.06 -11.28 13.37
N GLY A 182 -9.28 -12.02 12.29
CA GLY A 182 -10.07 -13.25 12.25
C GLY A 182 -9.31 -14.53 12.67
N GLY A 183 -8.02 -14.43 12.99
CA GLY A 183 -7.20 -15.57 13.44
C GLY A 183 -6.76 -16.53 12.35
N LYS A 184 -6.76 -16.09 11.07
CA LYS A 184 -6.46 -16.93 9.92
C LYS A 184 -5.40 -16.31 9.00
N VAL A 185 -4.39 -17.10 8.65
CA VAL A 185 -3.38 -16.78 7.63
C VAL A 185 -3.53 -17.71 6.43
N THR A 186 -3.64 -17.14 5.24
CA THR A 186 -3.50 -17.86 3.97
C THR A 186 -2.14 -17.52 3.38
N SER A 187 -1.18 -18.44 3.47
CA SER A 187 0.14 -18.28 2.86
C SER A 187 0.08 -18.65 1.38
N VAL A 188 0.49 -17.72 0.52
CA VAL A 188 0.39 -17.86 -0.94
C VAL A 188 1.78 -17.95 -1.56
N ASP A 189 1.97 -18.99 -2.38
CA ASP A 189 3.25 -19.35 -2.99
C ASP A 189 3.07 -20.10 -4.33
N LYS A 190 4.18 -20.54 -4.93
CA LYS A 190 4.19 -21.43 -6.11
C LYS A 190 5.06 -22.69 -5.84
N ALA A 191 4.85 -23.33 -4.69
CA ALA A 191 5.70 -24.42 -4.19
C ALA A 191 5.72 -25.66 -5.10
N ASN A 192 4.70 -25.86 -5.94
CA ASN A 192 4.68 -26.92 -6.94
C ASN A 192 5.76 -26.74 -8.04
N VAL A 193 6.31 -25.52 -8.22
CA VAL A 193 7.32 -25.20 -9.23
C VAL A 193 8.60 -24.67 -8.61
N LEU A 194 8.52 -23.63 -7.76
CA LEU A 194 9.66 -22.83 -7.31
C LEU A 194 10.32 -23.38 -6.04
N GLY A 195 11.66 -23.39 -6.01
CA GLY A 195 12.44 -23.77 -4.83
C GLY A 195 12.31 -22.77 -3.69
N SER A 196 12.32 -21.48 -3.99
CA SER A 196 12.07 -20.38 -3.05
C SER A 196 10.71 -20.53 -2.34
N SER A 197 9.67 -20.86 -3.10
CA SER A 197 8.32 -21.09 -2.57
C SER A 197 8.20 -22.33 -1.70
N ARG A 198 8.94 -23.41 -2.00
CA ARG A 198 8.99 -24.60 -1.12
C ARG A 198 9.64 -24.29 0.22
N MET A 199 10.73 -23.51 0.20
CA MET A 199 11.39 -23.02 1.43
C MET A 199 10.44 -22.10 2.21
N TRP A 200 9.78 -21.15 1.55
CA TRP A 200 8.77 -20.25 2.13
C TRP A 200 7.71 -21.03 2.89
N ARG A 201 7.03 -21.96 2.21
CA ARG A 201 5.96 -22.78 2.79
C ARG A 201 6.44 -23.57 4.02
N LYS A 202 7.62 -24.18 3.93
CA LYS A 202 8.24 -24.91 5.04
C LYS A 202 8.44 -24.00 6.26
N ILE A 203 9.03 -22.82 6.07
CA ILE A 203 9.33 -21.88 7.18
C ILE A 203 8.04 -21.38 7.82
N VAL A 204 7.07 -20.95 7.03
CA VAL A 204 5.77 -20.46 7.53
C VAL A 204 5.04 -21.54 8.33
N THR A 205 5.09 -22.79 7.87
CA THR A 205 4.51 -23.93 8.61
C THR A 205 5.24 -24.18 9.93
N GLU A 206 6.58 -24.20 9.93
CA GLU A 206 7.39 -24.37 11.14
C GLU A 206 7.10 -23.29 12.19
N MET A 207 6.96 -22.02 11.78
CA MET A 207 6.63 -20.92 12.67
C MET A 207 5.23 -21.06 13.25
N ARG A 208 4.22 -21.37 12.43
CA ARG A 208 2.88 -21.62 12.91
C ARG A 208 2.86 -22.70 13.98
N ASP A 209 3.50 -23.85 13.73
CA ASP A 209 3.47 -24.99 14.65
C ASP A 209 4.16 -24.69 16.00
N LYS A 210 5.22 -23.88 15.99
CA LYS A 210 6.02 -23.58 17.18
C LYS A 210 5.56 -22.35 17.96
N GLU A 211 5.19 -21.27 17.26
CA GLU A 211 5.03 -19.94 17.85
C GLU A 211 3.59 -19.41 17.76
N TYR A 212 2.82 -19.90 16.79
CA TYR A 212 1.46 -19.41 16.47
C TYR A 212 0.43 -20.54 16.37
N PRO A 213 0.41 -21.53 17.30
CA PRO A 213 -0.50 -22.69 17.20
C PRO A 213 -1.97 -22.32 17.27
N ASP A 214 -2.28 -21.13 17.76
CA ASP A 214 -3.62 -20.53 17.88
C ASP A 214 -4.13 -19.93 16.56
N VAL A 215 -3.28 -19.77 15.53
CA VAL A 215 -3.66 -19.20 14.24
C VAL A 215 -3.93 -20.30 13.21
N GLU A 216 -5.06 -20.23 12.53
CA GLU A 216 -5.35 -21.11 11.39
C GLU A 216 -4.42 -20.79 10.22
N LEU A 217 -3.75 -21.80 9.66
CA LEU A 217 -2.86 -21.64 8.50
C LEU A 217 -3.34 -22.49 7.34
N ASN A 218 -3.56 -21.83 6.20
CA ASN A 218 -3.81 -22.46 4.91
C ASN A 218 -2.72 -22.09 3.91
N HIS A 219 -2.46 -22.98 2.94
CA HIS A 219 -1.54 -22.70 1.84
C HIS A 219 -2.28 -22.76 0.51
N PHE A 220 -2.18 -21.67 -0.26
CA PHE A 220 -2.69 -21.63 -1.63
C PHE A 220 -1.53 -21.47 -2.61
N TYR A 221 -1.67 -22.07 -3.79
CA TYR A 221 -0.88 -21.65 -4.95
C TYR A 221 -1.41 -20.32 -5.45
N VAL A 222 -0.53 -19.48 -5.97
CA VAL A 222 -0.87 -18.09 -6.36
C VAL A 222 -1.98 -18.05 -7.41
N ASP A 223 -1.96 -18.95 -8.39
CA ASP A 223 -3.00 -19.09 -9.41
C ASP A 223 -4.37 -19.44 -8.82
N ASN A 224 -4.41 -20.35 -7.84
CA ASN A 224 -5.65 -20.64 -7.12
C ASN A 224 -6.09 -19.46 -6.25
N CYS A 225 -5.16 -18.77 -5.60
CA CYS A 225 -5.48 -17.58 -4.79
C CYS A 225 -6.14 -16.50 -5.65
N ALA A 226 -5.59 -16.20 -6.83
CA ALA A 226 -6.16 -15.26 -7.77
C ALA A 226 -7.61 -15.62 -8.14
N MET A 227 -7.86 -16.88 -8.52
CA MET A 227 -9.23 -17.33 -8.77
C MET A 227 -10.15 -17.16 -7.55
N GLN A 228 -9.67 -17.49 -6.36
CA GLN A 228 -10.46 -17.46 -5.13
C GLN A 228 -10.74 -16.03 -4.63
N LEU A 229 -9.87 -15.07 -4.90
CA LEU A 229 -10.15 -13.64 -4.65
C LEU A 229 -11.41 -13.18 -5.39
N VAL A 230 -11.58 -13.60 -6.65
CA VAL A 230 -12.76 -13.28 -7.46
C VAL A 230 -13.98 -14.12 -7.05
N LEU A 231 -13.80 -15.42 -6.77
CA LEU A 231 -14.91 -16.32 -6.50
C LEU A 231 -15.50 -16.18 -5.09
N ASN A 232 -14.64 -16.00 -4.09
CA ASN A 232 -15.03 -15.91 -2.68
C ASN A 232 -14.03 -15.08 -1.86
N PRO A 233 -13.96 -13.75 -2.02
CA PRO A 233 -13.01 -12.89 -1.29
C PRO A 233 -13.20 -12.95 0.22
N LYS A 234 -14.42 -13.24 0.70
CA LYS A 234 -14.75 -13.28 2.14
C LYS A 234 -14.11 -14.45 2.90
N GLN A 235 -13.53 -15.42 2.22
CA GLN A 235 -12.84 -16.54 2.87
C GLN A 235 -11.48 -16.16 3.43
N PHE A 236 -10.91 -15.03 2.99
CA PHE A 236 -9.60 -14.56 3.39
C PHE A 236 -9.71 -13.62 4.59
N ASP A 237 -8.72 -13.69 5.48
CA ASP A 237 -8.49 -12.74 6.56
C ASP A 237 -7.13 -12.07 6.36
N VAL A 238 -6.01 -12.78 6.60
CA VAL A 238 -4.66 -12.32 6.27
C VAL A 238 -4.07 -13.18 5.17
N VAL A 239 -3.63 -12.55 4.10
CA VAL A 239 -2.95 -13.19 2.96
C VAL A 239 -1.46 -12.84 3.05
N LEU A 240 -0.63 -13.83 3.36
CA LEU A 240 0.83 -13.71 3.43
C LEU A 240 1.47 -14.17 2.14
N THR A 241 2.32 -13.34 1.50
CA THR A 241 2.94 -13.70 0.24
C THR A 241 4.25 -12.95 -0.04
N ASN A 242 5.00 -13.41 -1.04
CA ASN A 242 6.23 -12.82 -1.51
C ASN A 242 5.99 -11.49 -2.25
N ASN A 243 7.07 -10.86 -2.68
CA ASN A 243 7.04 -9.52 -3.28
C ASN A 243 6.18 -9.47 -4.56
N ILE A 244 6.50 -10.26 -5.58
CA ILE A 244 5.81 -10.19 -6.88
C ILE A 244 4.36 -10.70 -6.80
N PHE A 245 4.10 -11.80 -6.10
CA PHE A 245 2.73 -12.30 -5.95
C PHE A 245 1.87 -11.34 -5.14
N GLY A 246 2.45 -10.70 -4.12
CA GLY A 246 1.77 -9.70 -3.31
C GLY A 246 1.42 -8.45 -4.10
N ASP A 247 2.26 -8.04 -5.04
CA ASP A 247 1.97 -6.94 -5.96
C ASP A 247 0.75 -7.26 -6.82
N ILE A 248 0.80 -8.37 -7.54
CA ILE A 248 -0.26 -8.78 -8.47
C ILE A 248 -1.59 -9.02 -7.74
N LEU A 249 -1.57 -9.81 -6.66
CA LEU A 249 -2.79 -10.15 -5.92
C LEU A 249 -3.43 -8.96 -5.22
N SER A 250 -2.64 -7.97 -4.77
CA SER A 250 -3.20 -6.78 -4.15
C SER A 250 -3.86 -5.84 -5.17
N ASP A 251 -3.32 -5.77 -6.39
CA ASP A 251 -3.94 -4.99 -7.47
C ASP A 251 -5.23 -5.68 -7.97
N GLU A 252 -5.23 -7.01 -8.06
CA GLU A 252 -6.45 -7.77 -8.30
C GLU A 252 -7.50 -7.53 -7.20
N ALA A 253 -7.12 -7.65 -5.92
CA ALA A 253 -8.00 -7.38 -4.79
C ALA A 253 -8.52 -5.93 -4.81
N SER A 254 -7.71 -4.97 -5.28
CA SER A 254 -8.10 -3.57 -5.41
C SER A 254 -9.30 -3.37 -6.32
N THR A 255 -9.38 -4.13 -7.39
CA THR A 255 -10.51 -4.03 -8.33
C THR A 255 -11.83 -4.48 -7.69
N ILE A 256 -11.76 -5.40 -6.72
CA ILE A 256 -12.95 -5.89 -5.99
C ILE A 256 -13.54 -4.81 -5.10
N ALA A 257 -12.74 -3.89 -4.58
CA ALA A 257 -13.21 -2.76 -3.77
C ALA A 257 -13.97 -1.70 -4.58
N GLY A 258 -13.90 -1.74 -5.91
CA GLY A 258 -14.63 -0.88 -6.82
C GLY A 258 -13.92 0.43 -7.18
N SER A 259 -12.94 0.87 -6.41
CA SER A 259 -12.04 1.99 -6.76
C SER A 259 -10.69 1.84 -6.06
N ILE A 260 -9.63 2.01 -6.84
CA ILE A 260 -8.26 2.06 -6.33
C ILE A 260 -8.02 3.28 -5.41
N GLY A 261 -8.83 4.33 -5.57
CA GLY A 261 -8.83 5.53 -4.72
C GLY A 261 -9.34 5.33 -3.29
N LEU A 262 -9.74 4.09 -2.92
CA LEU A 262 -10.20 3.72 -1.57
C LEU A 262 -9.16 2.90 -0.79
N LEU A 263 -8.03 2.55 -1.40
CA LEU A 263 -7.14 1.54 -0.86
C LEU A 263 -5.82 2.14 -0.36
N PRO A 264 -5.65 2.17 0.97
CA PRO A 264 -4.42 2.62 1.61
C PRO A 264 -3.34 1.54 1.55
N SER A 265 -2.12 1.95 1.85
CA SER A 265 -0.97 1.06 2.03
C SER A 265 -0.06 1.57 3.14
N ALA A 266 0.55 0.66 3.87
CA ALA A 266 1.61 0.94 4.82
C ALA A 266 2.82 0.05 4.51
N SER A 267 3.99 0.66 4.44
CA SER A 267 5.26 -0.05 4.35
C SER A 267 5.99 0.09 5.68
N LEU A 268 6.22 -1.03 6.36
CA LEU A 268 6.75 -1.11 7.72
C LEU A 268 8.07 -1.87 7.75
N GLY A 269 8.90 -1.57 8.72
CA GLY A 269 10.20 -2.18 8.91
C GLY A 269 10.85 -1.75 10.21
N ASP A 270 12.19 -1.69 10.22
CA ASP A 270 12.96 -1.34 11.41
C ASP A 270 13.02 0.17 11.69
N GLY A 271 12.70 1.00 10.69
CA GLY A 271 12.71 2.46 10.76
C GLY A 271 11.32 3.10 10.71
N ALA A 272 11.29 4.39 10.32
CA ALA A 272 10.05 5.11 10.11
C ALA A 272 9.18 4.43 9.05
N GLY A 273 7.93 4.13 9.39
CA GLY A 273 6.97 3.58 8.43
C GLY A 273 6.63 4.58 7.32
N MET A 274 6.37 4.09 6.11
CA MET A 274 5.93 4.89 4.99
C MET A 274 4.50 4.51 4.59
N TYR A 275 3.66 5.53 4.40
CA TYR A 275 2.23 5.41 4.16
C TYR A 275 1.86 6.08 2.87
N GLU A 276 1.17 5.38 1.98
CA GLU A 276 0.87 5.83 0.64
C GLU A 276 -0.40 5.18 0.10
N PRO A 277 -1.18 5.81 -0.81
CA PRO A 277 -2.22 5.10 -1.53
C PRO A 277 -1.59 4.05 -2.47
N ILE A 278 -2.34 3.02 -2.86
CA ILE A 278 -1.81 2.00 -3.79
C ILE A 278 -1.82 2.48 -5.26
N HIS A 279 -2.61 3.51 -5.59
CA HIS A 279 -2.69 4.06 -6.94
C HIS A 279 -1.47 4.91 -7.31
N GLY A 280 -1.22 5.10 -8.60
CA GLY A 280 -0.15 5.95 -9.14
C GLY A 280 -0.50 7.44 -9.16
N SER A 281 0.28 8.20 -9.93
CA SER A 281 0.23 9.67 -10.00
C SER A 281 -0.89 10.24 -10.87
N ALA A 282 -1.59 9.43 -11.67
CA ALA A 282 -2.69 9.81 -12.55
C ALA A 282 -2.48 11.18 -13.25
N PRO A 283 -1.44 11.31 -14.07
CA PRO A 283 -1.02 12.60 -14.63
C PRO A 283 -2.07 13.27 -15.52
N ASP A 284 -2.98 12.50 -16.06
CA ASP A 284 -4.11 12.93 -16.91
C ASP A 284 -5.15 13.78 -16.17
N ILE A 285 -5.30 13.57 -14.84
CA ILE A 285 -6.24 14.33 -14.01
C ILE A 285 -5.53 15.25 -12.99
N ALA A 286 -4.21 15.29 -12.99
CA ALA A 286 -3.44 16.12 -12.06
C ALA A 286 -3.80 17.60 -12.16
N GLY A 287 -3.98 18.26 -11.00
CA GLY A 287 -4.33 19.67 -10.90
C GLY A 287 -5.79 20.02 -11.27
N GLN A 288 -6.62 19.02 -11.56
CA GLN A 288 -8.04 19.24 -11.86
C GLN A 288 -8.93 19.23 -10.61
N GLY A 289 -8.39 18.86 -9.44
CA GLY A 289 -9.13 18.80 -8.18
C GLY A 289 -10.22 17.73 -8.16
N ILE A 290 -10.08 16.67 -8.94
CA ILE A 290 -11.08 15.59 -9.06
C ILE A 290 -10.58 14.23 -8.55
N ALA A 291 -9.32 14.13 -8.17
CA ALA A 291 -8.75 12.90 -7.61
C ALA A 291 -9.42 12.54 -6.28
N ASN A 292 -9.58 11.24 -6.04
CA ASN A 292 -10.11 10.73 -4.78
C ASN A 292 -9.01 10.70 -3.71
N PRO A 293 -9.11 11.48 -2.59
CA PRO A 293 -8.09 11.52 -1.56
C PRO A 293 -8.27 10.43 -0.49
N LEU A 294 -9.34 9.63 -0.53
CA LEU A 294 -9.71 8.72 0.56
C LEU A 294 -8.66 7.65 0.83
N ALA A 295 -7.97 7.14 -0.20
CA ALA A 295 -6.87 6.19 -0.02
C ALA A 295 -5.72 6.81 0.81
N THR A 296 -5.35 8.05 0.53
CA THR A 296 -4.30 8.77 1.27
C THR A 296 -4.76 9.11 2.69
N ILE A 297 -6.02 9.49 2.88
CA ILE A 297 -6.63 9.72 4.20
C ILE A 297 -6.65 8.42 5.03
N LEU A 298 -7.02 7.30 4.43
CA LEU A 298 -6.96 6.00 5.10
C LEU A 298 -5.51 5.54 5.37
N SER A 299 -4.55 5.95 4.52
CA SER A 299 -3.12 5.75 4.80
C SER A 299 -2.67 6.57 6.03
N VAL A 300 -3.24 7.77 6.23
CA VAL A 300 -3.05 8.53 7.49
C VAL A 300 -3.61 7.78 8.69
N ALA A 301 -4.78 7.13 8.58
CA ALA A 301 -5.30 6.29 9.66
C ALA A 301 -4.35 5.12 9.99
N MET A 302 -3.78 4.46 8.96
CA MET A 302 -2.74 3.45 9.17
C MET A 302 -1.49 4.04 9.85
N MET A 303 -1.04 5.23 9.45
CA MET A 303 0.09 5.94 10.06
C MET A 303 -0.15 6.24 11.53
N LEU A 304 -1.33 6.75 11.87
CA LEU A 304 -1.75 7.00 13.25
C LEU A 304 -1.68 5.73 14.11
N ARG A 305 -2.12 4.59 13.56
CA ARG A 305 -2.17 3.30 14.25
C ARG A 305 -0.79 2.65 14.39
N TYR A 306 -0.05 2.52 13.28
CA TYR A 306 1.16 1.69 13.24
C TYR A 306 2.45 2.42 13.63
N SER A 307 2.57 3.73 13.39
CA SER A 307 3.77 4.50 13.72
C SER A 307 3.59 5.48 14.88
N LEU A 308 2.40 6.07 15.01
CA LEU A 308 2.20 7.17 15.95
C LEU A 308 1.49 6.76 17.25
N ASN A 309 1.06 5.50 17.40
CA ASN A 309 0.36 4.97 18.57
C ASN A 309 -0.89 5.77 18.94
N GLN A 310 -1.65 6.23 17.94
CA GLN A 310 -2.87 7.03 18.07
C GLN A 310 -4.09 6.24 17.59
N ASP A 311 -4.36 5.07 18.17
CA ASP A 311 -5.44 4.15 17.74
C ASP A 311 -6.81 4.82 17.73
N ALA A 312 -7.15 5.59 18.77
CA ALA A 312 -8.44 6.28 18.84
C ALA A 312 -8.62 7.32 17.73
N ALA A 313 -7.54 8.02 17.36
CA ALA A 313 -7.55 8.97 16.25
C ALA A 313 -7.65 8.24 14.91
N ALA A 314 -6.97 7.10 14.74
CA ALA A 314 -7.09 6.26 13.55
C ALA A 314 -8.52 5.77 13.35
N ASP A 315 -9.16 5.23 14.40
CA ASP A 315 -10.55 4.80 14.37
C ASP A 315 -11.52 5.94 14.02
N ALA A 316 -11.24 7.15 14.50
CA ALA A 316 -12.06 8.33 14.19
C ALA A 316 -11.94 8.75 12.72
N VAL A 317 -10.73 8.69 12.14
CA VAL A 317 -10.53 8.97 10.71
C VAL A 317 -11.25 7.93 9.85
N GLU A 318 -11.14 6.63 10.17
CA GLU A 318 -11.83 5.56 9.45
C GLU A 318 -13.36 5.74 9.51
N ARG A 319 -13.90 6.04 10.70
CA ARG A 319 -15.35 6.33 10.87
C ARG A 319 -15.77 7.58 10.09
N ALA A 320 -14.97 8.64 10.11
CA ALA A 320 -15.26 9.88 9.38
C ALA A 320 -15.38 9.63 7.86
N VAL A 321 -14.52 8.78 7.29
CA VAL A 321 -14.64 8.36 5.89
C VAL A 321 -15.97 7.63 5.65
N ASP A 322 -16.33 6.67 6.51
CA ASP A 322 -17.59 5.94 6.40
C ASP A 322 -18.81 6.89 6.55
N GLU A 323 -18.80 7.84 7.49
CA GLU A 323 -19.87 8.84 7.70
C GLU A 323 -20.06 9.74 6.45
N VAL A 324 -18.98 10.20 5.83
CA VAL A 324 -19.05 11.02 4.61
C VAL A 324 -19.61 10.22 3.43
N LEU A 325 -19.20 8.96 3.30
CA LEU A 325 -19.74 8.06 2.29
C LEU A 325 -21.23 7.74 2.55
N GLU A 326 -21.64 7.56 3.81
CA GLU A 326 -23.05 7.35 4.20
C GLU A 326 -23.92 8.57 3.89
N ALA A 327 -23.38 9.79 4.08
CA ALA A 327 -24.04 11.04 3.73
C ALA A 327 -24.19 11.28 2.21
N GLY A 328 -23.64 10.36 1.39
CA GLY A 328 -23.80 10.35 -0.07
C GLY A 328 -22.78 11.19 -0.83
N TYR A 329 -21.72 11.69 -0.19
CA TYR A 329 -20.67 12.45 -0.88
C TYR A 329 -19.73 11.51 -1.65
N ARG A 330 -19.36 11.88 -2.88
CA ARG A 330 -18.51 11.08 -3.78
C ARG A 330 -17.60 11.96 -4.62
N THR A 331 -16.37 11.56 -4.76
CA THR A 331 -15.49 12.04 -5.83
C THR A 331 -15.93 11.48 -7.19
N PRO A 332 -15.49 12.04 -8.32
CA PRO A 332 -15.95 11.62 -9.65
C PRO A 332 -15.83 10.13 -9.96
N ASP A 333 -14.79 9.46 -9.46
CA ASP A 333 -14.54 8.01 -9.63
C ASP A 333 -15.58 7.12 -8.93
N LEU A 334 -16.16 7.62 -7.82
CA LEU A 334 -17.17 6.92 -7.02
C LEU A 334 -18.59 7.41 -7.29
N TRP A 335 -18.74 8.46 -8.10
CA TRP A 335 -20.03 9.14 -8.24
C TRP A 335 -21.02 8.32 -9.08
N ALA A 336 -22.27 8.33 -8.64
CA ALA A 336 -23.41 7.80 -9.36
C ALA A 336 -24.60 8.79 -9.24
N GLU A 337 -25.60 8.65 -10.13
CA GLU A 337 -26.81 9.45 -10.08
C GLU A 337 -27.50 9.37 -8.73
N GLY A 338 -27.92 10.52 -8.19
CA GLY A 338 -28.53 10.65 -6.87
C GLY A 338 -27.54 10.90 -5.71
N LEU A 339 -26.22 10.82 -5.97
CA LEU A 339 -25.17 11.13 -4.99
C LEU A 339 -24.62 12.55 -5.19
N LYS A 340 -24.00 13.08 -4.13
CA LYS A 340 -23.41 14.43 -4.09
C LYS A 340 -21.98 14.39 -4.59
N LYS A 341 -21.73 14.96 -5.77
CA LYS A 341 -20.38 15.04 -6.34
C LYS A 341 -19.56 16.14 -5.67
N VAL A 342 -18.35 15.83 -5.27
CA VAL A 342 -17.41 16.76 -4.61
C VAL A 342 -16.01 16.66 -5.21
N SER A 343 -15.23 17.74 -5.06
CA SER A 343 -13.83 17.81 -5.44
C SER A 343 -12.93 17.11 -4.41
N THR A 344 -11.63 16.95 -4.75
CA THR A 344 -10.58 16.43 -3.85
C THR A 344 -10.54 17.21 -2.53
N ALA A 345 -10.47 18.55 -2.61
CA ALA A 345 -10.39 19.42 -1.44
C ALA A 345 -11.68 19.36 -0.59
N GLU A 346 -12.85 19.38 -1.23
CA GLU A 346 -14.13 19.28 -0.51
C GLU A 346 -14.26 17.93 0.21
N MET A 347 -13.80 16.84 -0.40
CA MET A 347 -13.80 15.53 0.24
C MET A 347 -12.90 15.52 1.48
N GLY A 348 -11.66 16.06 1.39
CA GLY A 348 -10.76 16.19 2.53
C GLY A 348 -11.38 17.00 3.67
N LYS A 349 -11.96 18.15 3.35
CA LYS A 349 -12.64 19.00 4.33
C LYS A 349 -13.83 18.31 5.00
N LEU A 350 -14.69 17.63 4.25
CA LEU A 350 -15.84 16.88 4.80
C LEU A 350 -15.38 15.78 5.78
N VAL A 351 -14.33 15.06 5.44
CA VAL A 351 -13.76 14.04 6.34
C VAL A 351 -13.15 14.70 7.58
N ALA A 352 -12.40 15.80 7.44
CA ALA A 352 -11.82 16.53 8.57
C ALA A 352 -12.90 17.05 9.53
N GLU A 353 -14.01 17.57 9.02
CA GLU A 353 -15.17 18.03 9.82
C GLU A 353 -15.90 16.86 10.52
N ALA A 354 -15.85 15.66 9.95
CA ALA A 354 -16.47 14.45 10.51
C ALA A 354 -15.60 13.76 11.57
N VAL A 355 -14.32 14.09 11.72
CA VAL A 355 -13.44 13.54 12.77
C VAL A 355 -13.95 14.02 14.14
N LYS A 356 -14.57 13.11 14.91
CA LYS A 356 -15.19 13.40 16.22
C LYS A 356 -14.53 12.62 17.35
#